data_efdc849a93f3e961afdb6bb6f2144c90
#
_entry.id   efdc849a93f3e961afdb6bb6f2144c90
#
_cell.length_a   1.000
_cell.length_b   1.000
_cell.length_c   1.000
_cell.angle_alpha   90.00
_cell.angle_beta   90.00
_cell.angle_gamma   90.00
#
_symmetry.space_group_name_H-M   'P 1'
#
loop_
_entity.id
_entity.type
_entity.pdbx_description
1 polymer ?
#
loop_
_entity_poly.entity_id
_entity_poly.type
_entity_poly.pdbx_seq_one_letter_code
_entity_poly.pdbx_strand_id
1 'polypeptide(L)'
;MIPRAIALLAALGLMALPGCGSSASPAGTTVPGGADADAVKVIQDWADELRAGDIQAASDRFAIPSVVQNGTPPLRLEDRSQVKAFNQSLPCGARLTEATPSGRYTIATFVLTERPGPGECGSGVGETARTAFVIHDGRITEWRRVADLPPVSAPTSTAPVI
;
A
#
# COMPACT_ATOMS: atom_id res chain seq x y z
N MET A 1 -54.24 29.09 23.47
CA MET A 1 -54.72 28.46 24.72
C MET A 1 -53.63 27.53 25.21
N ILE A 2 -53.05 27.90 26.31
CA ILE A 2 -52.07 27.19 27.13
C ILE A 2 -52.87 26.38 28.15
N PRO A 3 -52.46 25.24 28.67
CA PRO A 3 -51.55 25.12 29.82
C PRO A 3 -50.58 23.94 29.70
N ARG A 4 -49.28 24.03 30.09
CA ARG A 4 -48.64 23.99 31.44
C ARG A 4 -49.05 22.80 32.34
N ALA A 5 -48.09 21.95 32.64
CA ALA A 5 -47.76 21.36 33.94
C ALA A 5 -46.46 20.55 33.75
N ILE A 6 -45.32 20.87 34.32
CA ILE A 6 -44.82 20.80 35.70
C ILE A 6 -44.77 19.34 36.24
N ALA A 7 -43.60 18.88 36.52
CA ALA A 7 -42.87 18.53 37.74
C ALA A 7 -42.20 17.17 37.56
N LEU A 8 -41.10 16.85 38.10
CA LEU A 8 -40.18 17.04 39.18
C LEU A 8 -39.31 15.77 39.34
N LEU A 9 -38.02 15.98 39.44
CA LEU A 9 -37.02 15.42 40.39
C LEU A 9 -36.91 13.92 40.63
N ALA A 10 -35.67 13.40 40.47
CA ALA A 10 -34.79 12.79 41.47
C ALA A 10 -33.57 12.23 40.73
N ALA A 11 -32.38 12.66 40.87
CA ALA A 11 -31.39 12.65 41.92
C ALA A 11 -30.69 11.28 42.11
N LEU A 12 -29.37 11.36 42.04
CA LEU A 12 -28.29 10.52 42.61
C LEU A 12 -27.98 9.15 41.96
N GLY A 13 -26.69 9.09 41.62
CA GLY A 13 -25.99 7.83 41.35
C GLY A 13 -24.58 8.08 40.82
N LEU A 14 -23.73 8.69 41.66
CA LEU A 14 -22.29 8.80 41.46
C LEU A 14 -21.67 7.41 41.65
N MET A 15 -21.10 6.79 40.60
CA MET A 15 -20.03 5.80 40.76
C MET A 15 -19.02 5.98 39.63
N ALA A 16 -17.94 6.68 40.00
CA ALA A 16 -16.71 6.71 39.22
C ALA A 16 -15.96 5.39 39.43
N LEU A 17 -15.75 4.65 38.32
CA LEU A 17 -14.75 3.59 38.26
C LEU A 17 -13.67 4.06 37.29
N PRO A 18 -12.41 4.17 37.71
CA PRO A 18 -11.31 4.33 36.81
C PRO A 18 -11.02 2.98 36.16
N GLY A 19 -11.61 2.74 34.98
CA GLY A 19 -11.22 1.66 34.11
C GLY A 19 -9.94 2.06 33.38
N CYS A 20 -8.80 1.49 33.78
CA CYS A 20 -7.61 1.44 32.92
C CYS A 20 -7.98 0.67 31.66
N GLY A 21 -8.41 1.38 30.64
CA GLY A 21 -8.54 0.85 29.30
C GLY A 21 -7.14 0.65 28.73
N SER A 22 -6.60 -0.55 28.88
CA SER A 22 -5.50 -1.00 28.01
C SER A 22 -6.02 -0.95 26.59
N SER A 23 -5.59 0.05 25.82
CA SER A 23 -5.75 0.05 24.37
C SER A 23 -4.95 -1.13 23.85
N ALA A 24 -5.61 -2.25 23.67
CA ALA A 24 -5.07 -3.33 22.86
C ALA A 24 -4.99 -2.79 21.43
N SER A 25 -3.78 -2.49 20.97
CA SER A 25 -3.50 -2.32 19.54
C SER A 25 -4.06 -3.54 18.82
N PRO A 26 -4.81 -3.36 17.72
CA PRO A 26 -5.23 -4.50 16.94
C PRO A 26 -3.98 -5.27 16.51
N ALA A 27 -3.98 -6.56 16.79
CA ALA A 27 -2.91 -7.47 16.37
C ALA A 27 -2.72 -7.28 14.85
N GLY A 28 -1.56 -6.73 14.49
CA GLY A 28 -1.20 -6.55 13.09
C GLY A 28 -1.32 -7.90 12.38
N THR A 29 -2.05 -7.93 11.30
CA THR A 29 -2.13 -9.08 10.40
C THR A 29 -0.72 -9.37 9.92
N THR A 30 -0.07 -10.40 10.45
CA THR A 30 1.24 -10.84 9.99
C THR A 30 1.06 -11.41 8.59
N VAL A 31 1.43 -10.64 7.58
CA VAL A 31 1.45 -11.12 6.21
C VAL A 31 2.60 -12.14 6.10
N PRO A 32 2.37 -13.32 5.49
CA PRO A 32 3.45 -14.27 5.24
C PRO A 32 4.58 -13.57 4.46
N GLY A 33 5.82 -13.64 5.00
CA GLY A 33 6.98 -13.02 4.35
C GLY A 33 7.79 -12.06 5.22
N GLY A 34 7.31 -11.62 6.38
CA GLY A 34 8.05 -10.78 7.33
C GLY A 34 8.31 -9.35 6.88
N ALA A 35 7.59 -8.85 5.85
CA ALA A 35 7.63 -7.45 5.45
C ALA A 35 6.96 -6.57 6.51
N ASP A 36 7.36 -5.30 6.54
CA ASP A 36 6.73 -4.29 7.39
C ASP A 36 5.23 -4.20 7.12
N ALA A 37 4.41 -4.34 8.17
CA ALA A 37 2.96 -4.43 8.05
C ALA A 37 2.32 -3.14 7.48
N ASP A 38 2.87 -1.97 7.83
CA ASP A 38 2.38 -0.68 7.34
C ASP A 38 2.74 -0.51 5.86
N ALA A 39 3.94 -0.92 5.46
CA ALA A 39 4.34 -0.93 4.05
C ALA A 39 3.44 -1.87 3.23
N VAL A 40 3.16 -3.07 3.74
CA VAL A 40 2.27 -4.03 3.08
C VAL A 40 0.87 -3.46 2.93
N LYS A 41 0.36 -2.78 3.96
CA LYS A 41 -0.95 -2.13 3.90
C LYS A 41 -1.02 -1.07 2.82
N VAL A 42 -0.02 -0.21 2.70
CA VAL A 42 0.04 0.83 1.64
C VAL A 42 0.01 0.19 0.25
N ILE A 43 0.79 -0.90 0.07
CA ILE A 43 0.87 -1.63 -1.20
C ILE A 43 -0.48 -2.29 -1.53
N GLN A 44 -1.11 -2.90 -0.54
CA GLN A 44 -2.42 -3.54 -0.71
C GLN A 44 -3.50 -2.52 -1.05
N ASP A 45 -3.58 -1.41 -0.30
CA ASP A 45 -4.54 -0.33 -0.55
C ASP A 45 -4.39 0.21 -1.97
N TRP A 46 -3.13 0.49 -2.40
CA TRP A 46 -2.84 0.93 -3.76
C TRP A 46 -3.34 -0.07 -4.82
N ALA A 47 -3.06 -1.35 -4.62
CA ALA A 47 -3.45 -2.39 -5.57
C ALA A 47 -4.97 -2.55 -5.65
N ASP A 48 -5.67 -2.48 -4.51
CA ASP A 48 -7.13 -2.59 -4.44
C ASP A 48 -7.81 -1.38 -5.09
N GLU A 49 -7.30 -0.17 -4.86
CA GLU A 49 -7.79 1.07 -5.49
C GLU A 49 -7.56 1.05 -7.00
N LEU A 50 -6.36 0.63 -7.45
CA LEU A 50 -6.06 0.46 -8.87
C LEU A 50 -7.02 -0.56 -9.51
N ARG A 51 -7.23 -1.71 -8.86
CA ARG A 51 -8.12 -2.77 -9.33
C ARG A 51 -9.58 -2.31 -9.38
N ALA A 52 -10.01 -1.47 -8.46
CA ALA A 52 -11.34 -0.86 -8.47
C ALA A 52 -11.51 0.23 -9.55
N GLY A 53 -10.42 0.66 -10.20
CA GLY A 53 -10.41 1.76 -11.15
C GLY A 53 -10.40 3.15 -10.50
N ASP A 54 -10.22 3.22 -9.18
CA ASP A 54 -10.06 4.49 -8.46
C ASP A 54 -8.61 5.00 -8.61
N ILE A 55 -8.36 5.56 -9.77
CA ILE A 55 -7.04 6.10 -10.12
C ILE A 55 -6.63 7.26 -9.21
N GLN A 56 -7.60 8.03 -8.71
CA GLN A 56 -7.30 9.14 -7.83
C GLN A 56 -6.77 8.61 -6.48
N ALA A 57 -7.49 7.69 -5.84
CA ALA A 57 -7.08 7.09 -4.58
C ALA A 57 -5.72 6.36 -4.73
N ALA A 58 -5.56 5.52 -5.77
CA ALA A 58 -4.29 4.86 -6.06
C ALA A 58 -3.13 5.86 -6.23
N SER A 59 -3.37 7.01 -6.87
CA SER A 59 -2.36 8.06 -7.04
C SER A 59 -2.02 8.76 -5.73
N ASP A 60 -2.98 8.87 -4.81
CA ASP A 60 -2.76 9.49 -3.50
C ASP A 60 -1.89 8.64 -2.58
N ARG A 61 -1.65 7.36 -2.92
CA ARG A 61 -0.67 6.50 -2.22
C ARG A 61 0.78 6.86 -2.53
N PHE A 62 1.05 7.62 -3.59
CA PHE A 62 2.41 8.01 -3.96
C PHE A 62 2.85 9.28 -3.25
N ALA A 63 4.14 9.31 -2.90
CA ALA A 63 4.83 10.55 -2.54
C ALA A 63 5.06 11.40 -3.80
N ILE A 64 5.33 12.67 -3.59
CA ILE A 64 5.81 13.58 -4.64
C ILE A 64 7.07 14.27 -4.10
N PRO A 65 8.20 14.10 -4.77
CA PRO A 65 8.42 13.27 -5.95
C PRO A 65 8.47 11.76 -5.63
N SER A 66 8.24 10.93 -6.66
CA SER A 66 8.44 9.48 -6.59
C SER A 66 9.14 8.95 -7.84
N VAL A 67 9.63 7.73 -7.81
CA VAL A 67 10.31 7.10 -8.96
C VAL A 67 9.56 5.85 -9.37
N VAL A 68 9.30 5.70 -10.68
CA VAL A 68 8.70 4.50 -11.24
C VAL A 68 9.57 3.91 -12.33
N GLN A 69 9.49 2.56 -12.52
CA GLN A 69 10.19 1.87 -13.59
C GLN A 69 9.39 0.64 -14.03
N ASN A 70 8.97 0.63 -15.29
CA ASN A 70 8.16 -0.44 -15.87
C ASN A 70 8.65 -0.78 -17.29
N GLY A 71 9.78 -1.49 -17.38
CA GLY A 71 10.40 -1.89 -18.64
C GLY A 71 11.07 -0.75 -19.41
N THR A 72 11.22 0.41 -18.78
CA THR A 72 11.85 1.62 -19.34
C THR A 72 12.92 2.13 -18.37
N PRO A 73 13.75 3.09 -18.74
CA PRO A 73 14.58 3.79 -17.75
C PRO A 73 13.72 4.36 -16.60
N PRO A 74 14.29 4.50 -15.38
CA PRO A 74 13.57 5.10 -14.27
C PRO A 74 13.04 6.48 -14.63
N LEU A 75 11.75 6.70 -14.32
CA LEU A 75 11.08 7.97 -14.50
C LEU A 75 10.79 8.59 -13.13
N ARG A 76 11.18 9.84 -12.95
CA ARG A 76 10.83 10.61 -11.76
C ARG A 76 9.52 11.36 -12.01
N LEU A 77 8.57 11.14 -11.13
CA LEU A 77 7.25 11.79 -11.15
C LEU A 77 7.29 12.98 -10.19
N GLU A 78 7.17 14.19 -10.73
CA GLU A 78 7.37 15.44 -9.99
C GLU A 78 6.06 16.07 -9.49
N ASP A 79 4.91 15.61 -10.00
CA ASP A 79 3.61 16.17 -9.65
C ASP A 79 2.48 15.10 -9.70
N ARG A 80 1.30 15.48 -9.20
CA ARG A 80 0.11 14.62 -9.15
C ARG A 80 -0.39 14.18 -10.52
N SER A 81 -0.25 15.00 -11.54
CA SER A 81 -0.73 14.67 -12.88
C SER A 81 0.10 13.55 -13.49
N GLN A 82 1.42 13.57 -13.27
CA GLN A 82 2.33 12.52 -13.71
C GLN A 82 2.09 11.20 -12.97
N VAL A 83 1.86 11.25 -11.64
CA VAL A 83 1.50 10.05 -10.86
C VAL A 83 0.19 9.46 -11.36
N LYS A 84 -0.81 10.29 -11.62
CA LYS A 84 -2.08 9.86 -12.18
C LYS A 84 -1.93 9.22 -13.56
N ALA A 85 -1.16 9.86 -14.44
CA ALA A 85 -0.87 9.33 -15.78
C ALA A 85 -0.16 7.97 -15.69
N PHE A 86 0.79 7.80 -14.78
CA PHE A 86 1.44 6.52 -14.53
C PHE A 86 0.42 5.44 -14.12
N ASN A 87 -0.42 5.70 -13.10
CA ASN A 87 -1.42 4.73 -12.68
C ASN A 87 -2.43 4.41 -13.79
N GLN A 88 -2.81 5.39 -14.60
CA GLN A 88 -3.68 5.18 -15.76
C GLN A 88 -3.04 4.30 -16.83
N SER A 89 -1.72 4.36 -16.99
CA SER A 89 -0.99 3.59 -18.00
C SER A 89 -0.85 2.10 -17.67
N LEU A 90 -1.13 1.69 -16.42
CA LEU A 90 -1.11 0.28 -16.02
C LEU A 90 -2.38 -0.41 -16.54
N PRO A 91 -2.29 -1.38 -17.48
CA PRO A 91 -3.48 -1.95 -18.11
C PRO A 91 -4.23 -2.91 -17.20
N CYS A 92 -3.54 -3.53 -16.23
CA CYS A 92 -4.08 -4.54 -15.33
C CYS A 92 -4.37 -3.95 -13.95
N GLY A 93 -5.41 -4.47 -13.30
CA GLY A 93 -5.52 -4.45 -11.86
C GLY A 93 -4.62 -5.51 -11.23
N ALA A 94 -4.45 -5.48 -9.92
CA ALA A 94 -3.57 -6.39 -9.21
C ALA A 94 -4.18 -6.80 -7.86
N ARG A 95 -4.01 -8.06 -7.48
CA ARG A 95 -4.35 -8.56 -6.15
C ARG A 95 -3.08 -9.06 -5.47
N LEU A 96 -2.73 -8.46 -4.35
CA LEU A 96 -1.58 -8.84 -3.55
C LEU A 96 -1.74 -10.28 -3.03
N THR A 97 -0.73 -11.11 -3.21
CA THR A 97 -0.69 -12.49 -2.72
C THR A 97 0.44 -12.73 -1.73
N GLU A 98 1.53 -11.97 -1.85
CA GLU A 98 2.70 -12.11 -0.98
C GLU A 98 3.47 -10.80 -0.91
N ALA A 99 4.12 -10.53 0.22
CA ALA A 99 5.07 -9.43 0.36
C ALA A 99 6.27 -9.88 1.18
N THR A 100 7.48 -9.68 0.65
CA THR A 100 8.74 -10.08 1.29
C THR A 100 9.74 -8.93 1.34
N PRO A 101 10.52 -8.77 2.42
CA PRO A 101 11.56 -7.76 2.47
C PRO A 101 12.75 -8.16 1.58
N SER A 102 13.37 -7.20 0.92
CA SER A 102 14.59 -7.39 0.13
C SER A 102 15.44 -6.11 0.13
N GLY A 103 16.41 -6.06 1.03
CA GLY A 103 17.19 -4.84 1.26
C GLY A 103 16.27 -3.67 1.65
N ARG A 104 16.32 -2.59 0.87
CA ARG A 104 15.45 -1.43 1.09
C ARG A 104 14.04 -1.56 0.50
N TYR A 105 13.78 -2.66 -0.22
CA TYR A 105 12.52 -2.87 -0.92
C TYR A 105 11.60 -3.82 -0.15
N THR A 106 10.31 -3.60 -0.30
CA THR A 106 9.28 -4.61 -0.11
C THR A 106 8.94 -5.16 -1.50
N ILE A 107 9.24 -6.44 -1.73
CA ILE A 107 8.86 -7.13 -2.98
C ILE A 107 7.45 -7.67 -2.81
N ALA A 108 6.53 -7.15 -3.59
CA ALA A 108 5.15 -7.60 -3.63
C ALA A 108 4.93 -8.50 -4.85
N THR A 109 4.26 -9.62 -4.62
CA THR A 109 3.80 -10.55 -5.64
C THR A 109 2.30 -10.38 -5.82
N PHE A 110 1.87 -10.22 -7.05
CA PHE A 110 0.47 -10.00 -7.41
C PHE A 110 -0.01 -11.05 -8.39
N VAL A 111 -1.29 -11.38 -8.32
CA VAL A 111 -2.03 -11.96 -9.43
C VAL A 111 -2.72 -10.81 -10.16
N LEU A 112 -2.50 -10.72 -11.47
CA LEU A 112 -3.08 -9.68 -12.31
C LEU A 112 -4.55 -9.96 -12.61
N THR A 113 -5.35 -8.89 -12.71
CA THR A 113 -6.78 -8.95 -12.95
C THR A 113 -7.18 -7.90 -14.00
N GLU A 114 -8.36 -8.03 -14.56
CA GLU A 114 -8.99 -6.90 -15.25
C GLU A 114 -9.27 -5.76 -14.25
N ARG A 115 -9.38 -4.55 -14.77
CA ARG A 115 -9.80 -3.36 -14.03
C ARG A 115 -10.61 -2.43 -14.93
N PRO A 116 -11.50 -1.58 -14.37
CA PRO A 116 -12.11 -0.48 -15.09
C PRO A 116 -11.06 0.54 -15.55
N GLY A 117 -11.27 1.14 -16.72
CA GLY A 117 -10.43 2.20 -17.25
C GLY A 117 -9.79 1.89 -18.59
N PRO A 118 -8.88 2.74 -19.08
CA PRO A 118 -8.24 2.56 -20.36
C PRO A 118 -7.26 1.38 -20.34
N GLY A 119 -7.21 0.65 -21.45
CA GLY A 119 -6.38 -0.54 -21.63
C GLY A 119 -7.08 -1.82 -21.17
N GLU A 120 -6.63 -2.94 -21.71
CA GLU A 120 -7.10 -4.28 -21.36
C GLU A 120 -5.92 -5.06 -20.79
N CYS A 121 -6.13 -5.80 -19.72
CA CYS A 121 -5.11 -6.69 -19.17
C CYS A 121 -4.87 -7.89 -20.11
N GLY A 122 -5.93 -8.32 -20.81
CA GLY A 122 -5.86 -9.35 -21.84
C GLY A 122 -5.27 -10.65 -21.33
N SER A 123 -4.24 -11.15 -22.01
CA SER A 123 -3.54 -12.38 -21.61
C SER A 123 -2.79 -12.28 -20.27
N GLY A 124 -2.67 -11.10 -19.70
CA GLY A 124 -2.08 -10.90 -18.39
C GLY A 124 -2.98 -11.34 -17.23
N VAL A 125 -4.29 -11.50 -17.46
CA VAL A 125 -5.22 -11.94 -16.40
C VAL A 125 -4.83 -13.32 -15.87
N GLY A 126 -4.67 -13.41 -14.55
CA GLY A 126 -4.21 -14.62 -13.86
C GLY A 126 -2.71 -14.79 -13.80
N GLU A 127 -1.94 -14.04 -14.57
CA GLU A 127 -0.48 -14.07 -14.53
C GLU A 127 0.05 -13.44 -13.24
N THR A 128 1.28 -13.80 -12.89
CA THR A 128 1.97 -13.29 -11.73
C THR A 128 2.88 -12.12 -12.11
N ALA A 129 2.78 -11.02 -11.38
CA ALA A 129 3.69 -9.89 -11.47
C ALA A 129 4.40 -9.65 -10.13
N ARG A 130 5.67 -9.26 -10.18
CA ARG A 130 6.45 -8.91 -9.00
C ARG A 130 6.96 -7.48 -9.10
N THR A 131 6.72 -6.72 -8.05
CA THR A 131 7.07 -5.30 -7.99
C THR A 131 7.80 -5.00 -6.70
N ALA A 132 8.85 -4.21 -6.79
CA ALA A 132 9.63 -3.70 -5.68
C ALA A 132 9.14 -2.30 -5.30
N PHE A 133 8.82 -2.13 -4.02
CA PHE A 133 8.37 -0.86 -3.46
C PHE A 133 9.34 -0.34 -2.42
N VAL A 134 9.53 0.98 -2.39
CA VAL A 134 10.05 1.69 -1.22
C VAL A 134 8.90 2.53 -0.66
N ILE A 135 8.58 2.28 0.59
CA ILE A 135 7.56 3.04 1.33
C ILE A 135 8.28 3.93 2.34
N HIS A 136 7.91 5.19 2.36
CA HIS A 136 8.40 6.16 3.34
C HIS A 136 7.23 7.05 3.76
N ASP A 137 7.06 7.25 5.08
CA ASP A 137 5.96 8.04 5.66
C ASP A 137 4.57 7.63 5.12
N GLY A 138 4.33 6.32 5.01
CA GLY A 138 3.05 5.78 4.53
C GLY A 138 2.75 6.04 3.06
N ARG A 139 3.77 6.36 2.24
CA ARG A 139 3.62 6.64 0.81
C ARG A 139 4.66 5.89 -0.03
N ILE A 140 4.28 5.57 -1.26
CA ILE A 140 5.15 4.93 -2.25
C ILE A 140 6.12 5.99 -2.78
N THR A 141 7.41 5.84 -2.48
CA THR A 141 8.49 6.69 -3.02
C THR A 141 9.18 6.05 -4.22
N GLU A 142 9.16 4.71 -4.30
CA GLU A 142 9.60 3.99 -5.49
C GLU A 142 8.65 2.84 -5.81
N TRP A 143 8.41 2.64 -7.10
CA TRP A 143 7.70 1.53 -7.70
C TRP A 143 8.51 1.01 -8.88
N ARG A 144 9.00 -0.24 -8.81
CA ARG A 144 9.81 -0.82 -9.89
C ARG A 144 9.37 -2.25 -10.16
N ARG A 145 9.24 -2.60 -11.42
CA ARG A 145 9.12 -3.99 -11.79
C ARG A 145 10.39 -4.75 -11.38
N VAL A 146 10.26 -5.93 -10.75
CA VAL A 146 11.44 -6.67 -10.24
C VAL A 146 12.44 -7.00 -11.36
N ALA A 147 11.95 -7.28 -12.56
CA ALA A 147 12.80 -7.54 -13.74
C ALA A 147 13.67 -6.33 -14.15
N ASP A 148 13.34 -5.11 -13.68
CA ASP A 148 14.07 -3.88 -13.99
C ASP A 148 15.06 -3.51 -12.89
N LEU A 149 15.12 -4.24 -11.78
CA LEU A 149 16.09 -4.01 -10.72
C LEU A 149 17.50 -4.37 -11.19
N PRO A 150 18.52 -3.60 -10.78
CA PRO A 150 19.89 -4.00 -11.02
C PRO A 150 20.16 -5.36 -10.37
N PRO A 151 21.01 -6.23 -10.98
CA PRO A 151 21.37 -7.48 -10.38
C PRO A 151 21.97 -7.23 -8.99
N VAL A 152 21.51 -7.99 -8.00
CA VAL A 152 22.08 -7.93 -6.66
C VAL A 152 23.54 -8.39 -6.79
N SER A 153 24.48 -7.46 -6.60
CA SER A 153 25.91 -7.85 -6.54
C SER A 153 26.07 -8.86 -5.41
N ALA A 154 26.45 -10.08 -5.76
CA ALA A 154 26.78 -11.07 -4.75
C ALA A 154 27.84 -10.48 -3.81
N PRO A 155 27.77 -10.68 -2.50
CA PRO A 155 28.83 -10.24 -1.60
C PRO A 155 30.13 -10.84 -2.11
N THR A 156 31.11 -9.99 -2.41
CA THR A 156 32.45 -10.43 -2.77
C THR A 156 33.01 -11.19 -1.57
N SER A 157 32.98 -12.52 -1.63
CA SER A 157 33.61 -13.37 -0.61
C SER A 157 35.10 -13.10 -0.69
N THR A 158 35.57 -12.20 0.17
CA THR A 158 37.00 -12.05 0.41
C THR A 158 37.44 -13.30 1.22
N ALA A 159 37.79 -14.36 0.52
CA ALA A 159 38.46 -15.49 1.16
C ALA A 159 39.76 -14.97 1.75
N PRO A 160 40.07 -15.29 3.04
CA PRO A 160 41.37 -14.96 3.60
C PRO A 160 42.44 -15.71 2.83
N VAL A 161 43.41 -14.99 2.28
CA VAL A 161 44.65 -15.58 1.72
C VAL A 161 45.48 -16.02 2.90
N ILE A 162 45.65 -17.32 3.06
CA ILE A 162 46.62 -17.96 4.01
C ILE A 162 48.01 -17.93 3.39
#